data_f6976d83fc855cf2ca87c8e28757e0fa
#
_entry.id   f6976d83fc855cf2ca87c8e28757e0fa
#
_cell.length_a   1.000
_cell.length_b   1.000
_cell.length_c   1.000
_cell.angle_alpha   90.00
_cell.angle_beta   90.00
_cell.angle_gamma   90.00
#
_symmetry.space_group_name_H-M   'P 1'
#
loop_
_entity.id
_entity.type
_entity.pdbx_description
1 polymer ?
#
loop_
_entity_poly.entity_id
_entity_poly.type
_entity_poly.pdbx_seq_one_letter_code
_entity_poly.pdbx_strand_id
1 'polypeptide(L)'
;IKAYTKDGQSYFIPADWGNTAVTYHSDHLGDADVTSLQAFADPKHQGRISIGDNVDDAYALAFLATGVKDWTNATDEQFQAASDFLRTVQQNVRTYWSDGASLAQLMQSGEVYLAWTWNETYSTMHFEGHPIEIKRDTDEGASSWVCGYARLADAPGSENKFYDFINAWLEPKTANYLVSNWGYGHSNAKAMEEMNAEDLTAMGLVVSEDLKTKTLW
;
A
#
# COMPACT_ATOMS: atom_id res chain seq x y z
N ILE A 1 14.18 -12.87 3.78
CA ILE A 1 13.18 -12.40 4.74
C ILE A 1 12.61 -13.60 5.45
N LYS A 2 12.64 -13.63 6.81
CA LYS A 2 12.27 -14.80 7.63
C LYS A 2 10.82 -15.27 7.42
N ALA A 3 9.91 -14.37 7.03
CA ALA A 3 8.49 -14.67 6.82
C ALA A 3 8.22 -15.65 5.66
N TYR A 4 9.18 -15.84 4.76
CA TYR A 4 8.99 -16.68 3.56
C TYR A 4 9.67 -18.03 3.65
N THR A 5 10.30 -18.32 4.78
CA THR A 5 10.99 -19.59 5.02
C THR A 5 10.38 -20.34 6.20
N LYS A 6 10.16 -21.64 6.02
CA LYS A 6 9.76 -22.55 7.08
C LYS A 6 10.68 -23.77 7.02
N ASP A 7 11.25 -24.16 8.17
CA ASP A 7 12.16 -25.30 8.28
C ASP A 7 13.36 -25.23 7.31
N GLY A 8 13.86 -24.02 7.05
CA GLY A 8 14.98 -23.76 6.16
C GLY A 8 14.64 -23.83 4.67
N GLN A 9 13.38 -24.04 4.30
CA GLN A 9 12.91 -24.04 2.92
C GLN A 9 12.15 -22.74 2.59
N SER A 10 12.35 -22.22 1.37
CA SER A 10 11.62 -21.06 0.87
C SER A 10 10.36 -21.53 0.14
N TYR A 11 9.22 -20.98 0.52
CA TYR A 11 7.90 -21.27 -0.06
C TYR A 11 7.33 -20.12 -0.87
N PHE A 12 8.04 -18.99 -0.91
CA PHE A 12 7.58 -17.77 -1.56
C PHE A 12 8.78 -17.02 -2.15
N ILE A 13 8.62 -16.55 -3.37
CA ILE A 13 9.63 -15.74 -4.07
C ILE A 13 9.08 -14.32 -4.15
N PRO A 14 9.62 -13.36 -3.39
CA PRO A 14 9.15 -11.99 -3.43
C PRO A 14 9.41 -11.37 -4.81
N ALA A 15 8.47 -10.62 -5.33
CA ALA A 15 8.53 -9.97 -6.63
C ALA A 15 8.50 -8.44 -6.52
N ASP A 16 7.48 -7.91 -5.89
CA ASP A 16 7.29 -6.48 -5.72
C ASP A 16 6.82 -6.15 -4.28
N TRP A 17 6.84 -4.87 -3.94
CA TRP A 17 6.41 -4.37 -2.63
C TRP A 17 5.95 -2.93 -2.74
N GLY A 18 5.15 -2.51 -1.78
CA GLY A 18 4.66 -1.14 -1.72
C GLY A 18 4.12 -0.76 -0.35
N ASN A 19 3.46 0.38 -0.33
CA ASN A 19 2.78 0.90 0.83
C ASN A 19 1.31 1.12 0.52
N THR A 20 0.48 0.95 1.55
CA THR A 20 -0.85 1.54 1.61
C THR A 20 -0.79 2.68 2.61
N ALA A 21 -1.11 3.89 2.17
CA ALA A 21 -0.93 5.10 2.94
C ALA A 21 -2.05 6.12 2.68
N VAL A 22 -2.05 7.20 3.46
CA VAL A 22 -2.98 8.32 3.25
C VAL A 22 -2.62 9.03 1.95
N THR A 23 -3.57 9.11 1.02
CA THR A 23 -3.47 9.92 -0.19
C THR A 23 -4.57 10.98 -0.17
N TYR A 24 -4.23 12.21 -0.45
CA TYR A 24 -5.16 13.32 -0.34
C TYR A 24 -4.99 14.36 -1.45
N HIS A 25 -6.07 15.07 -1.75
CA HIS A 25 -6.10 16.14 -2.73
C HIS A 25 -5.68 17.45 -2.06
N SER A 26 -4.54 18.02 -2.47
CA SER A 26 -3.92 19.17 -1.79
C SER A 26 -4.67 20.50 -1.97
N ASP A 27 -5.59 20.61 -2.93
CA ASP A 27 -6.48 21.75 -3.04
C ASP A 27 -7.61 21.73 -1.99
N HIS A 28 -7.85 20.58 -1.35
CA HIS A 28 -8.91 20.41 -0.36
C HIS A 28 -8.41 20.22 1.08
N LEU A 29 -7.24 19.57 1.22
CA LEU A 29 -6.65 19.24 2.52
C LEU A 29 -5.18 19.66 2.56
N GLY A 30 -4.73 20.18 3.70
CA GLY A 30 -3.32 20.36 3.97
C GLY A 30 -2.70 19.16 4.69
N ASP A 31 -1.38 19.12 4.76
CA ASP A 31 -0.63 18.08 5.49
C ASP A 31 -1.06 17.96 6.96
N ALA A 32 -1.42 19.10 7.59
CA ALA A 32 -1.90 19.15 8.97
C ALA A 32 -3.27 18.48 9.18
N ASP A 33 -4.09 18.36 8.13
CA ASP A 33 -5.40 17.71 8.22
C ASP A 33 -5.32 16.18 8.24
N VAL A 34 -4.17 15.63 7.83
CA VAL A 34 -3.95 14.19 7.61
C VAL A 34 -2.76 13.65 8.40
N THR A 35 -2.39 14.30 9.50
CA THR A 35 -1.31 13.85 10.38
C THR A 35 -1.62 12.55 11.11
N SER A 36 -2.90 12.23 11.29
CA SER A 36 -3.38 11.02 11.96
C SER A 36 -4.41 10.28 11.10
N LEU A 37 -4.42 8.96 11.18
CA LEU A 37 -5.42 8.09 10.55
C LEU A 37 -6.83 8.30 11.11
N GLN A 38 -6.96 9.01 12.26
CA GLN A 38 -8.25 9.44 12.80
C GLN A 38 -9.01 10.36 11.85
N ALA A 39 -8.34 11.01 10.89
CA ALA A 39 -8.98 11.80 9.84
C ALA A 39 -10.05 11.02 9.07
N PHE A 40 -9.88 9.71 8.88
CA PHE A 40 -10.88 8.86 8.23
C PHE A 40 -12.19 8.75 9.01
N ALA A 41 -12.15 8.88 10.32
CA ALA A 41 -13.33 8.85 11.19
C ALA A 41 -13.93 10.25 11.47
N ASP A 42 -13.28 11.33 11.04
CA ASP A 42 -13.75 12.70 11.26
C ASP A 42 -14.97 13.01 10.37
N PRO A 43 -16.13 13.33 10.94
CA PRO A 43 -17.36 13.61 10.18
C PRO A 43 -17.25 14.83 9.24
N LYS A 44 -16.23 15.70 9.40
CA LYS A 44 -15.99 16.79 8.43
C LYS A 44 -15.71 16.27 7.01
N HIS A 45 -15.29 15.02 6.88
CA HIS A 45 -14.98 14.36 5.59
C HIS A 45 -16.13 13.48 5.07
N GLN A 46 -17.34 13.60 5.61
CA GLN A 46 -18.48 12.77 5.23
C GLN A 46 -18.75 12.80 3.71
N GLY A 47 -18.80 11.62 3.11
CA GLY A 47 -19.03 11.44 1.67
C GLY A 47 -17.84 11.84 0.79
N ARG A 48 -16.65 11.97 1.36
CA ARG A 48 -15.43 12.41 0.67
C ARG A 48 -14.24 11.47 0.82
N ILE A 49 -14.45 10.32 1.45
CA ILE A 49 -13.42 9.32 1.75
C ILE A 49 -13.60 8.12 0.83
N SER A 50 -12.48 7.48 0.46
CA SER A 50 -12.47 6.15 -0.14
C SER A 50 -11.40 5.27 0.51
N ILE A 51 -11.75 4.01 0.73
CA ILE A 51 -10.83 2.96 1.17
C ILE A 51 -10.98 1.74 0.25
N GLY A 52 -10.01 0.85 0.24
CA GLY A 52 -10.04 -0.36 -0.60
C GLY A 52 -11.20 -1.30 -0.27
N ASP A 53 -11.80 -1.90 -1.30
CA ASP A 53 -12.80 -2.97 -1.16
C ASP A 53 -12.11 -4.33 -0.92
N ASN A 54 -11.25 -4.35 0.10
CA ASN A 54 -10.61 -5.57 0.57
C ASN A 54 -10.40 -5.51 2.08
N VAL A 55 -10.45 -6.66 2.71
CA VAL A 55 -10.39 -6.78 4.17
C VAL A 55 -9.02 -6.46 4.72
N ASP A 56 -7.95 -6.77 3.98
CA ASP A 56 -6.57 -6.61 4.45
C ASP A 56 -6.22 -5.15 4.62
N ASP A 57 -6.45 -4.31 3.58
CA ASP A 57 -6.18 -2.87 3.66
C ASP A 57 -7.12 -2.14 4.64
N ALA A 58 -8.40 -2.54 4.70
CA ALA A 58 -9.35 -1.95 5.63
C ALA A 58 -8.94 -2.20 7.09
N TYR A 59 -8.59 -3.44 7.44
CA TYR A 59 -8.12 -3.75 8.79
C TYR A 59 -6.71 -3.22 9.06
N ALA A 60 -5.83 -3.09 8.05
CA ALA A 60 -4.55 -2.42 8.22
C ALA A 60 -4.72 -0.97 8.69
N LEU A 61 -5.61 -0.20 8.02
CA LEU A 61 -6.00 1.14 8.45
C LEU A 61 -6.51 1.14 9.89
N ALA A 62 -7.46 0.24 10.19
CA ALA A 62 -8.12 0.22 11.48
C ALA A 62 -7.21 -0.20 12.64
N PHE A 63 -6.37 -1.20 12.45
CA PHE A 63 -5.40 -1.64 13.44
C PHE A 63 -4.39 -0.54 13.74
N LEU A 64 -3.83 0.10 12.71
CA LEU A 64 -2.95 1.25 12.90
C LEU A 64 -3.66 2.36 13.67
N ALA A 65 -4.84 2.79 13.24
CA ALA A 65 -5.62 3.86 13.87
C ALA A 65 -6.00 3.55 15.33
N THR A 66 -6.09 2.28 15.71
CA THR A 66 -6.37 1.83 17.08
C THR A 66 -5.12 1.41 17.86
N GLY A 67 -3.92 1.64 17.32
CA GLY A 67 -2.65 1.41 17.98
C GLY A 67 -2.15 -0.04 17.95
N VAL A 68 -2.75 -0.92 17.15
CA VAL A 68 -2.33 -2.32 17.00
C VAL A 68 -1.30 -2.42 15.87
N LYS A 69 -0.07 -2.77 16.21
CA LYS A 69 1.04 -2.94 15.25
C LYS A 69 1.40 -4.40 14.95
N ASP A 70 1.04 -5.32 15.83
CA ASP A 70 1.18 -6.77 15.61
C ASP A 70 -0.21 -7.41 15.48
N TRP A 71 -0.75 -7.33 14.28
CA TRP A 71 -2.07 -7.90 13.97
C TRP A 71 -2.07 -9.43 13.86
N THR A 72 -0.90 -10.07 13.73
CA THR A 72 -0.83 -11.54 13.70
C THR A 72 -1.18 -12.16 15.04
N ASN A 73 -1.10 -11.38 16.13
CA ASN A 73 -1.45 -11.76 17.49
C ASN A 73 -2.54 -10.85 18.10
N ALA A 74 -3.34 -10.22 17.25
CA ALA A 74 -4.41 -9.33 17.72
C ALA A 74 -5.44 -10.10 18.57
N THR A 75 -5.83 -9.52 19.71
CA THR A 75 -6.88 -10.07 20.58
C THR A 75 -8.27 -9.77 20.02
N ASP A 76 -9.28 -10.47 20.54
CA ASP A 76 -10.69 -10.24 20.17
C ASP A 76 -11.11 -8.79 20.45
N GLU A 77 -10.64 -8.20 21.58
CA GLU A 77 -10.91 -6.81 21.93
C GLU A 77 -10.27 -5.83 20.93
N GLN A 78 -9.07 -6.12 20.46
CA GLN A 78 -8.39 -5.31 19.44
C GLN A 78 -9.11 -5.42 18.09
N PHE A 79 -9.57 -6.61 17.69
CA PHE A 79 -10.41 -6.78 16.51
C PHE A 79 -11.74 -6.04 16.64
N GLN A 80 -12.36 -6.07 17.81
CA GLN A 80 -13.60 -5.34 18.06
C GLN A 80 -13.37 -3.82 17.94
N ALA A 81 -12.30 -3.28 18.54
CA ALA A 81 -11.96 -1.86 18.46
C ALA A 81 -11.69 -1.42 17.00
N ALA A 82 -10.95 -2.22 16.23
CA ALA A 82 -10.70 -1.97 14.81
C ALA A 82 -12.02 -2.01 14.00
N SER A 83 -12.89 -2.96 14.27
CA SER A 83 -14.21 -3.06 13.63
C SER A 83 -15.12 -1.86 13.95
N ASP A 84 -15.09 -1.36 15.19
CA ASP A 84 -15.86 -0.19 15.60
C ASP A 84 -15.32 1.10 14.95
N PHE A 85 -14.00 1.20 14.80
CA PHE A 85 -13.37 2.28 14.02
C PHE A 85 -13.85 2.24 12.56
N LEU A 86 -13.82 1.07 11.89
CA LEU A 86 -14.30 0.93 10.51
C LEU A 86 -15.78 1.29 10.36
N ARG A 87 -16.63 0.96 11.34
CA ARG A 87 -18.04 1.38 11.30
C ARG A 87 -18.19 2.90 11.37
N THR A 88 -17.29 3.58 12.06
CA THR A 88 -17.26 5.05 12.08
C THR A 88 -16.77 5.60 10.74
N VAL A 89 -15.68 5.04 10.19
CA VAL A 89 -15.16 5.40 8.87
C VAL A 89 -16.21 5.20 7.77
N GLN A 90 -16.98 4.11 7.81
CA GLN A 90 -18.03 3.80 6.84
C GLN A 90 -19.03 4.95 6.66
N GLN A 91 -19.34 5.72 7.70
CA GLN A 91 -20.27 6.86 7.62
C GLN A 91 -19.73 8.00 6.76
N ASN A 92 -18.41 8.05 6.58
CA ASN A 92 -17.72 9.07 5.80
C ASN A 92 -17.37 8.59 4.37
N VAL A 93 -17.45 7.27 4.12
CA VAL A 93 -17.06 6.69 2.83
C VAL A 93 -18.03 7.10 1.73
N ARG A 94 -17.49 7.65 0.64
CA ARG A 94 -18.20 7.91 -0.62
C ARG A 94 -18.39 6.63 -1.42
N THR A 95 -17.32 5.85 -1.51
CA THR A 95 -17.29 4.56 -2.20
C THR A 95 -16.09 3.74 -1.73
N TYR A 96 -16.16 2.43 -1.95
CA TYR A 96 -15.01 1.53 -1.81
C TYR A 96 -14.39 1.33 -3.19
N TRP A 97 -13.10 1.55 -3.31
CA TRP A 97 -12.40 1.36 -4.59
C TRP A 97 -11.92 -0.09 -4.73
N SER A 98 -12.03 -0.62 -5.95
CA SER A 98 -11.56 -1.96 -6.31
C SER A 98 -10.38 -1.94 -7.28
N ASP A 99 -10.12 -0.79 -7.90
CA ASP A 99 -8.97 -0.56 -8.79
C ASP A 99 -8.50 0.89 -8.71
N GLY A 100 -7.19 1.11 -8.92
CA GLY A 100 -6.56 2.41 -8.81
C GLY A 100 -7.08 3.43 -9.83
N ALA A 101 -7.43 3.02 -11.03
CA ALA A 101 -7.89 3.94 -12.09
C ALA A 101 -9.25 4.57 -11.76
N SER A 102 -10.18 3.77 -11.24
CA SER A 102 -11.49 4.28 -10.79
C SER A 102 -11.32 5.26 -9.61
N LEU A 103 -10.45 4.96 -8.67
CA LEU A 103 -10.16 5.87 -7.57
C LEU A 103 -9.51 7.16 -8.06
N ALA A 104 -8.55 7.08 -8.99
CA ALA A 104 -7.90 8.25 -9.57
C ALA A 104 -8.92 9.21 -10.18
N GLN A 105 -9.91 8.72 -10.93
CA GLN A 105 -10.97 9.55 -11.49
C GLN A 105 -11.80 10.28 -10.42
N LEU A 106 -12.14 9.60 -9.33
CA LEU A 106 -12.89 10.21 -8.22
C LEU A 106 -12.07 11.27 -7.48
N MET A 107 -10.78 11.07 -7.33
CA MET A 107 -9.89 12.05 -6.71
C MET A 107 -9.65 13.24 -7.64
N GLN A 108 -9.41 13.02 -8.93
CA GLN A 108 -9.23 14.08 -9.92
C GLN A 108 -10.48 14.96 -10.05
N SER A 109 -11.68 14.40 -9.93
CA SER A 109 -12.94 15.16 -9.96
C SER A 109 -13.25 15.90 -8.65
N GLY A 110 -12.48 15.65 -7.57
CA GLY A 110 -12.75 16.18 -6.23
C GLY A 110 -13.96 15.53 -5.53
N GLU A 111 -14.52 14.44 -6.08
CA GLU A 111 -15.56 13.68 -5.38
C GLU A 111 -15.00 12.97 -4.13
N VAL A 112 -13.77 12.50 -4.22
CA VAL A 112 -12.98 11.96 -3.10
C VAL A 112 -11.74 12.82 -2.96
N TYR A 113 -11.45 13.26 -1.76
CA TYR A 113 -10.23 14.01 -1.49
C TYR A 113 -9.36 13.42 -0.36
N LEU A 114 -9.80 12.33 0.26
CA LEU A 114 -9.05 11.56 1.26
C LEU A 114 -9.21 10.07 0.98
N ALA A 115 -8.11 9.36 0.80
CA ALA A 115 -8.16 7.94 0.50
C ALA A 115 -7.03 7.17 1.17
N TRP A 116 -7.30 5.88 1.47
CA TRP A 116 -6.30 4.90 1.87
C TRP A 116 -5.94 4.09 0.63
N THR A 117 -4.73 4.32 0.06
CA THR A 117 -4.39 3.84 -1.28
C THR A 117 -3.03 3.17 -1.34
N TRP A 118 -2.86 2.35 -2.35
CA TRP A 118 -1.54 1.90 -2.78
C TRP A 118 -0.75 3.04 -3.43
N ASN A 119 0.57 2.95 -3.34
CA ASN A 119 1.44 3.97 -3.94
C ASN A 119 1.35 4.06 -5.48
N GLU A 120 0.91 3.01 -6.18
CA GLU A 120 0.63 3.06 -7.63
C GLU A 120 -0.41 4.13 -7.98
N THR A 121 -1.53 4.16 -7.26
CA THR A 121 -2.61 5.14 -7.51
C THR A 121 -2.10 6.58 -7.31
N TYR A 122 -1.32 6.82 -6.24
CA TYR A 122 -0.67 8.11 -6.02
C TYR A 122 0.30 8.44 -7.15
N SER A 123 1.21 7.52 -7.50
CA SER A 123 2.26 7.77 -8.49
C SER A 123 1.68 8.14 -9.85
N THR A 124 0.64 7.43 -10.29
CA THR A 124 -0.06 7.74 -11.55
C THR A 124 -0.58 9.17 -11.56
N MET A 125 -1.33 9.58 -10.55
CA MET A 125 -1.91 10.92 -10.48
C MET A 125 -0.83 12.01 -10.33
N HIS A 126 0.20 11.74 -9.54
CA HIS A 126 1.30 12.68 -9.31
C HIS A 126 2.09 12.95 -10.60
N PHE A 127 2.45 11.93 -11.36
CA PHE A 127 3.17 12.08 -12.63
C PHE A 127 2.31 12.70 -13.74
N GLU A 128 1.00 12.60 -13.66
CA GLU A 128 0.07 13.32 -14.53
C GLU A 128 -0.12 14.80 -14.13
N GLY A 129 0.48 15.23 -13.02
CA GLY A 129 0.46 16.61 -12.56
C GLY A 129 -0.81 17.01 -11.79
N HIS A 130 -1.54 16.04 -11.26
CA HIS A 130 -2.69 16.32 -10.40
C HIS A 130 -2.23 16.75 -8.99
N PRO A 131 -3.00 17.61 -8.30
CA PRO A 131 -2.67 18.09 -6.96
C PRO A 131 -2.98 17.02 -5.89
N ILE A 132 -2.30 15.89 -6.00
CA ILE A 132 -2.45 14.73 -5.12
C ILE A 132 -1.14 14.49 -4.39
N GLU A 133 -1.24 14.36 -3.09
CA GLU A 133 -0.13 14.09 -2.19
C GLU A 133 -0.33 12.78 -1.44
N ILE A 134 0.79 12.19 -1.00
CA ILE A 134 0.77 10.98 -0.18
C ILE A 134 1.51 11.22 1.14
N LYS A 135 0.90 10.80 2.24
CA LYS A 135 1.48 10.88 3.58
C LYS A 135 1.67 9.49 4.18
N ARG A 136 2.93 9.13 4.38
CA ARG A 136 3.35 7.84 4.94
C ARG A 136 3.77 7.94 6.41
N ASP A 137 4.05 9.15 6.86
CA ASP A 137 4.56 9.49 8.19
C ASP A 137 3.46 10.05 9.09
N THR A 138 2.25 9.47 9.01
CA THR A 138 1.19 9.77 10.00
C THR A 138 1.64 9.36 11.40
N ASP A 139 0.99 9.85 12.42
CA ASP A 139 1.31 9.54 13.83
C ASP A 139 1.29 8.01 14.07
N GLU A 140 0.39 7.29 13.42
CA GLU A 140 0.25 5.84 13.51
C GLU A 140 1.14 5.08 12.50
N GLY A 141 1.58 5.76 11.43
CA GLY A 141 2.38 5.19 10.33
C GLY A 141 1.54 4.80 9.11
N ALA A 142 2.09 3.91 8.29
CA ALA A 142 1.47 3.37 7.09
C ALA A 142 1.56 1.84 7.07
N SER A 143 0.82 1.18 6.19
CA SER A 143 0.96 -0.25 5.94
C SER A 143 1.98 -0.50 4.84
N SER A 144 2.72 -1.60 4.94
CA SER A 144 3.59 -2.11 3.87
C SER A 144 3.17 -3.53 3.51
N TRP A 145 3.34 -3.87 2.25
CA TRP A 145 3.02 -5.18 1.72
C TRP A 145 4.11 -5.68 0.78
N VAL A 146 4.20 -6.99 0.63
CA VAL A 146 5.08 -7.65 -0.33
C VAL A 146 4.28 -8.69 -1.08
N CYS A 147 4.31 -8.61 -2.40
CA CYS A 147 3.74 -9.61 -3.29
C CYS A 147 4.82 -10.52 -3.85
N GLY A 148 4.42 -11.69 -4.31
CA GLY A 148 5.34 -12.65 -4.92
C GLY A 148 4.65 -13.93 -5.35
N TYR A 149 5.46 -14.92 -5.66
CA TYR A 149 5.02 -16.14 -6.27
C TYR A 149 5.24 -17.34 -5.36
N ALA A 150 4.22 -18.19 -5.26
CA ALA A 150 4.28 -19.50 -4.63
C ALA A 150 3.75 -20.54 -5.60
N ARG A 151 4.45 -21.65 -5.74
CA ARG A 151 3.96 -22.80 -6.53
C ARG A 151 3.14 -23.70 -5.62
N LEU A 152 1.92 -24.00 -6.04
CA LEU A 152 1.10 -24.99 -5.32
C LEU A 152 1.70 -26.39 -5.49
N ALA A 153 1.64 -27.20 -4.44
CA ALA A 153 2.22 -28.54 -4.42
C ALA A 153 1.71 -29.43 -5.57
N ASP A 154 0.41 -29.37 -5.84
CA ASP A 154 -0.25 -30.18 -6.86
C ASP A 154 -0.57 -29.39 -8.14
N ALA A 155 0.13 -28.26 -8.38
CA ALA A 155 -0.12 -27.43 -9.55
C ALA A 155 0.15 -28.23 -10.85
N PRO A 156 -0.80 -28.26 -11.80
CA PRO A 156 -0.56 -28.82 -13.11
C PRO A 156 0.45 -27.96 -13.89
N GLY A 157 1.23 -28.58 -14.76
CA GLY A 157 2.18 -27.89 -15.64
C GLY A 157 3.63 -28.08 -15.26
N SER A 158 4.48 -27.39 -16.00
CA SER A 158 5.93 -27.56 -15.89
C SER A 158 6.50 -26.66 -14.79
N GLU A 159 7.23 -27.23 -13.85
CA GLU A 159 7.99 -26.51 -12.85
C GLU A 159 9.05 -25.60 -13.48
N ASN A 160 9.72 -26.04 -14.54
CA ASN A 160 10.71 -25.22 -15.24
C ASN A 160 10.08 -23.94 -15.80
N LYS A 161 8.87 -24.03 -16.40
CA LYS A 161 8.17 -22.84 -16.91
C LYS A 161 7.74 -21.88 -15.80
N PHE A 162 7.43 -22.38 -14.62
CA PHE A 162 7.17 -21.53 -13.46
C PHE A 162 8.41 -20.70 -13.09
N TYR A 163 9.59 -21.34 -13.02
CA TYR A 163 10.83 -20.60 -12.73
C TYR A 163 11.27 -19.72 -13.89
N ASP A 164 11.06 -20.12 -15.14
CA ASP A 164 11.35 -19.27 -16.31
C ASP A 164 10.53 -17.97 -16.26
N PHE A 165 9.25 -18.08 -15.92
CA PHE A 165 8.37 -16.90 -15.72
C PHE A 165 8.89 -15.99 -14.60
N ILE A 166 9.21 -16.56 -13.44
CA ILE A 166 9.72 -15.78 -12.31
C ILE A 166 11.06 -15.12 -12.65
N ASN A 167 11.96 -15.84 -13.32
CA ASN A 167 13.23 -15.26 -13.73
C ASN A 167 13.04 -14.09 -14.69
N ALA A 168 12.11 -14.19 -15.66
CA ALA A 168 11.77 -13.09 -16.55
C ALA A 168 11.14 -11.89 -15.79
N TRP A 169 10.31 -12.16 -14.78
CA TRP A 169 9.76 -11.10 -13.91
C TRP A 169 10.86 -10.39 -13.12
N LEU A 170 11.83 -11.14 -12.62
CA LEU A 170 12.92 -10.61 -11.79
C LEU A 170 14.09 -10.00 -12.59
N GLU A 171 14.03 -9.98 -13.92
CA GLU A 171 15.06 -9.32 -14.73
C GLU A 171 15.11 -7.81 -14.49
N PRO A 172 16.30 -7.17 -14.50
CA PRO A 172 16.43 -5.73 -14.30
C PRO A 172 15.55 -4.88 -15.22
N LYS A 173 15.41 -5.29 -16.48
CA LYS A 173 14.56 -4.60 -17.45
C LYS A 173 13.09 -4.62 -17.05
N THR A 174 12.58 -5.75 -16.57
CA THR A 174 11.21 -5.89 -16.09
C THR A 174 11.01 -5.07 -14.81
N ALA A 175 11.97 -5.15 -13.88
CA ALA A 175 11.95 -4.37 -12.65
C ALA A 175 11.88 -2.87 -12.93
N ASN A 176 12.73 -2.35 -13.81
CA ASN A 176 12.72 -0.94 -14.20
C ASN A 176 11.37 -0.52 -14.80
N TYR A 177 10.78 -1.37 -15.65
CA TYR A 177 9.46 -1.10 -16.21
C TYR A 177 8.37 -1.03 -15.13
N LEU A 178 8.34 -2.00 -14.22
CA LEU A 178 7.33 -2.06 -13.16
C LEU A 178 7.43 -0.87 -12.19
N VAL A 179 8.63 -0.55 -11.75
CA VAL A 179 8.85 0.58 -10.85
C VAL A 179 8.45 1.89 -11.52
N SER A 180 8.89 2.12 -12.78
CA SER A 180 8.62 3.37 -13.49
C SER A 180 7.15 3.56 -13.89
N ASN A 181 6.40 2.47 -14.14
CA ASN A 181 5.02 2.57 -14.63
C ASN A 181 3.98 2.31 -13.54
N TRP A 182 4.32 1.53 -12.51
CA TRP A 182 3.38 1.19 -11.44
C TRP A 182 3.70 1.82 -10.10
N GLY A 183 4.89 2.41 -9.95
CA GLY A 183 5.31 3.04 -8.71
C GLY A 183 5.49 2.05 -7.55
N TYR A 184 5.61 0.74 -7.82
CA TYR A 184 5.92 -0.29 -6.84
C TYR A 184 7.41 -0.53 -6.73
N GLY A 185 7.90 -0.85 -5.53
CA GLY A 185 9.25 -1.34 -5.34
C GLY A 185 9.41 -2.75 -5.89
N HIS A 186 10.62 -3.12 -6.25
CA HIS A 186 10.91 -4.43 -6.81
C HIS A 186 11.92 -5.20 -5.96
N SER A 187 11.81 -6.53 -5.92
CA SER A 187 12.69 -7.38 -5.10
C SER A 187 14.11 -7.53 -5.68
N ASN A 188 14.33 -7.18 -6.95
CA ASN A 188 15.68 -7.13 -7.53
C ASN A 188 16.39 -5.85 -7.08
N ALA A 189 17.21 -5.95 -6.01
CA ALA A 189 17.93 -4.82 -5.44
C ALA A 189 18.86 -4.14 -6.45
N LYS A 190 19.51 -4.91 -7.36
CA LYS A 190 20.40 -4.35 -8.38
C LYS A 190 19.66 -3.44 -9.36
N ALA A 191 18.45 -3.83 -9.76
CA ALA A 191 17.63 -2.99 -10.61
C ALA A 191 17.20 -1.71 -9.90
N MET A 192 16.87 -1.79 -8.61
CA MET A 192 16.51 -0.62 -7.80
C MET A 192 17.69 0.35 -7.63
N GLU A 193 18.93 -0.16 -7.48
CA GLU A 193 20.15 0.66 -7.37
C GLU A 193 20.49 1.44 -8.66
N GLU A 194 20.02 0.96 -9.82
CA GLU A 194 20.25 1.62 -11.13
C GLU A 194 19.24 2.74 -11.41
N MET A 195 18.19 2.87 -10.61
CA MET A 195 17.13 3.86 -10.80
C MET A 195 17.48 5.21 -10.17
N ASN A 196 16.82 6.27 -10.64
CA ASN A 196 16.99 7.61 -10.10
C ASN A 196 16.54 7.64 -8.61
N ALA A 197 17.42 8.07 -7.71
CA ALA A 197 17.16 8.10 -6.29
C ALA A 197 16.09 9.13 -5.89
N GLU A 198 15.94 10.23 -6.64
CA GLU A 198 14.92 11.25 -6.39
C GLU A 198 13.53 10.71 -6.74
N ASP A 199 13.40 9.99 -7.87
CA ASP A 199 12.16 9.33 -8.27
C ASP A 199 11.75 8.25 -7.26
N LEU A 200 12.70 7.40 -6.83
CA LEU A 200 12.43 6.40 -5.81
C LEU A 200 11.99 7.02 -4.49
N THR A 201 12.58 8.15 -4.12
CA THR A 201 12.21 8.90 -2.89
C THR A 201 10.79 9.45 -3.02
N ALA A 202 10.45 10.07 -4.14
CA ALA A 202 9.11 10.60 -4.40
C ALA A 202 8.04 9.49 -4.33
N MET A 203 8.33 8.31 -4.89
CA MET A 203 7.47 7.13 -4.81
C MET A 203 7.42 6.49 -3.40
N GLY A 204 8.31 6.89 -2.46
CA GLY A 204 8.46 6.27 -1.14
C GLY A 204 9.07 4.86 -1.18
N LEU A 205 9.88 4.59 -2.19
CA LEU A 205 10.52 3.29 -2.42
C LEU A 205 11.93 3.18 -1.83
N VAL A 206 12.42 4.23 -1.20
CA VAL A 206 13.69 4.17 -0.45
C VAL A 206 13.42 3.60 0.93
N VAL A 207 13.99 2.44 1.22
CA VAL A 207 13.88 1.79 2.54
C VAL A 207 14.77 2.55 3.53
N SER A 208 14.21 3.56 4.16
CA SER A 208 14.85 4.27 5.27
C SER A 208 14.64 3.54 6.61
N GLU A 209 15.44 3.88 7.63
CA GLU A 209 15.20 3.36 8.98
C GLU A 209 13.85 3.85 9.54
N ASP A 210 13.41 5.05 9.18
CA ASP A 210 12.09 5.57 9.55
C ASP A 210 10.97 4.75 8.93
N LEU A 211 11.10 4.36 7.67
CA LEU A 211 10.12 3.49 7.01
C LEU A 211 10.03 2.14 7.72
N LYS A 212 11.16 1.53 8.08
CA LYS A 212 11.19 0.25 8.81
C LYS A 212 10.54 0.32 10.19
N THR A 213 10.59 1.47 10.85
CA THR A 213 10.08 1.64 12.21
C THR A 213 8.64 2.12 12.26
N LYS A 214 8.18 2.84 11.22
CA LYS A 214 6.85 3.45 11.16
C LYS A 214 5.86 2.71 10.26
N THR A 215 6.31 1.69 9.53
CA THR A 215 5.42 0.87 8.70
C THR A 215 5.19 -0.50 9.31
N LEU A 216 3.98 -0.99 9.15
CA LEU A 216 3.61 -2.35 9.46
C LEU A 216 3.99 -3.24 8.27
N TRP A 217 4.78 -4.28 8.53
CA TRP A 217 5.22 -5.26 7.54
C TRP A 217 4.53 -6.60 7.75
#